data_3dd32c11388af1049e7633b95a2046f0
#
_entry.id   3dd32c11388af1049e7633b95a2046f0
#
_cell.length_a   1.000
_cell.length_b   1.000
_cell.length_c   1.000
_cell.angle_alpha   90.00
_cell.angle_beta   90.00
_cell.angle_gamma   90.00
#
_symmetry.space_group_name_H-M   'P 1'
#
loop_
_entity.id
_entity.type
_entity.pdbx_description
1 polymer ?
#
loop_
_entity_poly.entity_id
_entity_poly.type
_entity_poly.pdbx_seq_one_letter_code
_entity_poly.pdbx_strand_id
1 'polypeptide(L)'
;MGCRAFLSPWFERGGMEPADENDKPVFVGRFNIGAVSLHLPMIYAKAQQESRDFFEVLDYYLNLIRKIHIRTYDYLGEMKASTNPLAYCEGGFLGGHLGIHDKIKPLLKSATASFGITALNELEQLADKKSLAEDGSFALKVMEYINKRVSEFKKEDGHL
;
A
#
# COMPACT_ATOMS: atom_id res chain seq x y z
N MET A 1 -4.47 -5.05 -18.02
CA MET A 1 -3.05 -4.84 -17.64
C MET A 1 -2.98 -4.83 -16.12
N GLY A 2 -2.36 -5.83 -15.50
CA GLY A 2 -2.37 -6.00 -14.04
C GLY A 2 -1.50 -4.97 -13.33
N CYS A 3 -1.86 -4.66 -12.08
CA CYS A 3 -0.99 -3.92 -11.18
C CYS A 3 0.36 -4.62 -11.08
N ARG A 4 1.42 -3.87 -11.32
CA ARG A 4 2.76 -4.42 -11.21
C ARG A 4 3.13 -4.48 -9.74
N ALA A 5 3.45 -5.65 -9.24
CA ALA A 5 4.14 -5.76 -7.98
C ALA A 5 5.48 -5.04 -8.12
N PHE A 6 5.76 -4.09 -7.27
CA PHE A 6 7.08 -3.48 -7.22
C PHE A 6 8.06 -4.53 -6.70
N LEU A 7 9.01 -4.91 -7.53
CA LEU A 7 10.04 -5.90 -7.19
C LEU A 7 11.19 -5.20 -6.47
N SER A 8 10.95 -4.70 -5.26
CA SER A 8 12.05 -4.36 -4.37
C SER A 8 12.57 -5.63 -3.70
N PRO A 9 13.85 -5.70 -3.34
CA PRO A 9 14.35 -6.81 -2.57
C PRO A 9 13.54 -6.95 -1.28
N TRP A 10 13.09 -8.15 -1.00
CA TRP A 10 12.53 -8.57 0.25
C TRP A 10 13.44 -9.66 0.79
N PHE A 11 13.58 -9.79 2.08
CA PHE A 11 14.49 -10.77 2.65
C PHE A 11 13.72 -11.95 3.24
N GLU A 12 14.35 -13.14 3.26
CA GLU A 12 13.69 -14.38 3.70
C GLU A 12 13.09 -14.27 5.11
N ARG A 13 13.76 -13.53 6.01
CA ARG A 13 13.28 -13.33 7.39
C ARG A 13 12.22 -12.23 7.53
N GLY A 14 11.84 -11.62 6.41
CA GLY A 14 10.78 -10.62 6.35
C GLY A 14 11.28 -9.20 6.61
N GLY A 15 11.31 -8.38 5.57
CA GLY A 15 11.72 -6.98 5.64
C GLY A 15 12.29 -6.50 4.32
N MET A 16 12.51 -5.19 4.21
CA MET A 16 13.16 -4.57 3.06
C MET A 16 14.67 -4.41 3.27
N GLU A 17 15.13 -4.60 4.50
CA GLU A 17 16.54 -4.60 4.87
C GLU A 17 16.91 -6.01 5.39
N PRO A 18 18.13 -6.49 5.14
CA PRO A 18 18.55 -7.79 5.65
C PRO A 18 18.64 -7.75 7.19
N ALA A 19 18.15 -8.79 7.83
CA ALA A 19 18.27 -8.93 9.28
C ALA A 19 19.72 -9.18 9.74
N ASP A 20 20.51 -9.88 8.92
CA ASP A 20 21.95 -10.11 9.06
C ASP A 20 22.58 -10.46 7.70
N GLU A 21 23.91 -10.72 7.68
CA GLU A 21 24.67 -11.03 6.46
C GLU A 21 24.23 -12.34 5.76
N ASN A 22 23.50 -13.21 6.43
CA ASN A 22 23.02 -14.48 5.89
C ASN A 22 21.58 -14.40 5.38
N ASP A 23 20.90 -13.27 5.58
CA ASP A 23 19.53 -13.07 5.14
C ASP A 23 19.51 -12.79 3.63
N LYS A 24 18.87 -13.67 2.87
CA LYS A 24 18.91 -13.64 1.40
C LYS A 24 17.77 -12.83 0.81
N PRO A 25 18.03 -12.07 -0.25
CA PRO A 25 16.97 -11.36 -0.95
C PRO A 25 16.06 -12.33 -1.71
N VAL A 26 14.76 -12.12 -1.62
CA VAL A 26 13.71 -12.87 -2.31
C VAL A 26 12.96 -11.96 -3.26
N PHE A 27 12.96 -12.32 -4.55
CA PHE A 27 12.34 -11.51 -5.62
C PHE A 27 11.07 -12.13 -6.19
N VAL A 28 10.72 -13.35 -5.79
CA VAL A 28 9.58 -14.11 -6.30
C VAL A 28 8.51 -14.32 -5.24
N GLY A 29 7.28 -14.49 -5.68
CA GLY A 29 6.17 -14.84 -4.81
C GLY A 29 5.58 -13.70 -4.01
N ARG A 30 6.01 -12.45 -4.21
CA ARG A 30 5.38 -11.27 -3.62
C ARG A 30 4.10 -10.91 -4.37
N PHE A 31 3.12 -10.45 -3.65
CA PHE A 31 1.87 -10.00 -4.24
C PHE A 31 1.29 -8.79 -3.49
N ASN A 32 0.43 -8.04 -4.19
CA ASN A 32 -0.30 -6.92 -3.64
C ASN A 32 -1.72 -7.39 -3.35
N ILE A 33 -2.19 -7.21 -2.11
CA ILE A 33 -3.55 -7.59 -1.70
C ILE A 33 -4.62 -6.64 -2.22
N GLY A 34 -4.23 -5.45 -2.65
CA GLY A 34 -5.13 -4.44 -3.19
C GLY A 34 -4.52 -3.05 -3.21
N ALA A 35 -5.07 -2.23 -4.08
CA ALA A 35 -4.75 -0.81 -4.17
C ALA A 35 -6.04 0.00 -4.02
N VAL A 36 -6.02 0.99 -3.16
CA VAL A 36 -7.10 1.98 -3.02
C VAL A 36 -6.53 3.35 -3.36
N SER A 37 -7.13 4.02 -4.36
CA SER A 37 -6.62 5.28 -4.88
C SER A 37 -7.32 6.49 -4.26
N LEU A 38 -6.51 7.47 -3.90
CA LEU A 38 -6.93 8.82 -3.54
C LEU A 38 -7.14 9.63 -4.83
N HIS A 39 -8.32 10.18 -5.01
CA HIS A 39 -8.58 11.15 -6.05
C HIS A 39 -8.36 12.56 -5.47
N LEU A 40 -7.14 13.06 -5.62
CA LEU A 40 -6.68 14.29 -4.95
C LEU A 40 -7.53 15.55 -5.27
N PRO A 41 -7.95 15.80 -6.51
CA PRO A 41 -8.84 16.94 -6.81
C PRO A 41 -10.18 16.89 -6.07
N MET A 42 -10.76 15.70 -5.91
CA MET A 42 -12.01 15.57 -5.14
C MET A 42 -11.80 15.86 -3.66
N ILE A 43 -10.67 15.42 -3.09
CA ILE A 43 -10.30 15.72 -1.70
C ILE A 43 -10.12 17.23 -1.53
N TYR A 44 -9.46 17.89 -2.48
CA TYR A 44 -9.28 19.34 -2.48
C TYR A 44 -10.63 20.09 -2.57
N ALA A 45 -11.48 19.71 -3.52
CA ALA A 45 -12.80 20.30 -3.66
C ALA A 45 -13.66 20.13 -2.40
N LYS A 46 -13.60 18.98 -1.76
CA LYS A 46 -14.28 18.70 -0.50
C LYS A 46 -13.77 19.60 0.63
N ALA A 47 -12.46 19.75 0.75
CA ALA A 47 -11.86 20.64 1.75
C ALA A 47 -12.34 22.08 1.57
N GLN A 48 -12.38 22.58 0.32
CA GLN A 48 -12.89 23.91 0.00
C GLN A 48 -14.38 24.05 0.36
N GLN A 49 -15.20 23.07 -0.01
CA GLN A 49 -16.63 23.07 0.26
C GLN A 49 -16.94 23.07 1.76
N GLU A 50 -16.16 22.34 2.55
CA GLU A 50 -16.33 22.24 4.00
C GLU A 50 -15.58 23.34 4.78
N SER A 51 -14.85 24.20 4.10
CA SER A 51 -13.96 25.22 4.71
C SER A 51 -12.97 24.61 5.72
N ARG A 52 -12.41 23.44 5.36
CA ARG A 52 -11.44 22.70 6.17
C ARG A 52 -10.06 22.73 5.51
N ASP A 53 -9.04 22.50 6.33
CA ASP A 53 -7.69 22.30 5.82
C ASP A 53 -7.61 21.06 4.92
N PHE A 54 -6.90 21.19 3.79
CA PHE A 54 -6.74 20.10 2.82
C PHE A 54 -6.06 18.86 3.45
N PHE A 55 -5.02 19.07 4.26
CA PHE A 55 -4.28 17.97 4.87
C PHE A 55 -5.09 17.25 5.95
N GLU A 56 -5.99 17.92 6.63
CA GLU A 56 -6.94 17.26 7.54
C GLU A 56 -7.88 16.32 6.79
N VAL A 57 -8.43 16.78 5.66
CA VAL A 57 -9.33 15.95 4.85
C VAL A 57 -8.55 14.81 4.19
N LEU A 58 -7.34 15.07 3.71
CA LEU A 58 -6.44 14.04 3.17
C LEU A 58 -6.13 12.98 4.23
N ASP A 59 -5.79 13.36 5.46
CA ASP A 59 -5.51 12.44 6.56
C ASP A 59 -6.71 11.55 6.91
N TYR A 60 -7.90 12.11 6.90
CA TYR A 60 -9.12 11.33 7.07
C TYR A 60 -9.23 10.21 6.04
N TYR A 61 -8.98 10.48 4.75
CA TYR A 61 -9.05 9.48 3.70
C TYR A 61 -7.88 8.48 3.77
N LEU A 62 -6.68 8.92 4.14
CA LEU A 62 -5.54 8.01 4.38
C LEU A 62 -5.86 7.00 5.49
N ASN A 63 -6.42 7.47 6.61
CA ASN A 63 -6.85 6.59 7.70
C ASN A 63 -8.00 5.66 7.28
N LEU A 64 -8.90 6.10 6.41
CA LEU A 64 -9.97 5.26 5.88
C LEU A 64 -9.40 4.14 5.01
N ILE A 65 -8.45 4.45 4.11
CA ILE A 65 -7.75 3.44 3.29
C ILE A 65 -6.99 2.46 4.18
N ARG A 66 -6.27 2.94 5.20
CA ARG A 66 -5.61 2.08 6.19
C ARG A 66 -6.59 1.06 6.79
N LYS A 67 -7.75 1.51 7.25
CA LYS A 67 -8.79 0.62 7.80
C LYS A 67 -9.29 -0.41 6.78
N ILE A 68 -9.45 -0.01 5.52
CA ILE A 68 -9.83 -0.92 4.44
C ILE A 68 -8.74 -1.99 4.23
N HIS A 69 -7.47 -1.59 4.21
CA HIS A 69 -6.36 -2.52 4.07
C HIS A 69 -6.27 -3.52 5.24
N ILE A 70 -6.36 -3.05 6.48
CA ILE A 70 -6.38 -3.93 7.67
C ILE A 70 -7.52 -4.95 7.56
N ARG A 71 -8.73 -4.48 7.25
CA ARG A 71 -9.89 -5.37 7.05
C ARG A 71 -9.67 -6.39 5.93
N THR A 72 -9.00 -5.99 4.85
CA THR A 72 -8.66 -6.88 3.74
C THR A 72 -7.66 -7.95 4.18
N TYR A 73 -6.63 -7.58 4.94
CA TYR A 73 -5.69 -8.54 5.54
C TYR A 73 -6.40 -9.56 6.43
N ASP A 74 -7.26 -9.10 7.30
CA ASP A 74 -8.01 -9.99 8.21
C ASP A 74 -8.93 -10.93 7.42
N TYR A 75 -9.67 -10.40 6.46
CA TYR A 75 -10.55 -11.21 5.62
C TYR A 75 -9.79 -12.27 4.81
N LEU A 76 -8.73 -11.86 4.11
CA LEU A 76 -7.90 -12.79 3.33
C LEU A 76 -7.20 -13.80 4.23
N GLY A 77 -6.74 -13.36 5.40
CA GLY A 77 -6.05 -14.23 6.37
C GLY A 77 -6.89 -15.40 6.87
N GLU A 78 -8.22 -15.29 6.84
CA GLU A 78 -9.13 -16.37 7.21
C GLU A 78 -9.38 -17.39 6.07
N MET A 79 -8.97 -17.08 4.84
CA MET A 79 -9.13 -18.00 3.70
C MET A 79 -8.20 -19.20 3.87
N LYS A 80 -8.67 -20.36 3.40
CA LYS A 80 -7.88 -21.59 3.40
C LYS A 80 -6.98 -21.69 2.16
N ALA A 81 -5.86 -22.35 2.30
CA ALA A 81 -4.90 -22.59 1.21
C ALA A 81 -5.53 -23.36 0.04
N SER A 82 -6.60 -24.12 0.29
CA SER A 82 -7.38 -24.80 -0.75
C SER A 82 -8.02 -23.88 -1.80
N THR A 83 -8.10 -22.57 -1.54
CA THR A 83 -8.61 -21.60 -2.52
C THR A 83 -7.66 -21.41 -3.70
N ASN A 84 -6.36 -21.57 -3.50
CA ASN A 84 -5.34 -21.58 -4.55
C ASN A 84 -4.12 -22.43 -4.12
N PRO A 85 -4.21 -23.76 -4.27
CA PRO A 85 -3.13 -24.66 -3.81
C PRO A 85 -1.78 -24.38 -4.45
N LEU A 86 -1.75 -24.07 -5.75
CA LEU A 86 -0.50 -23.77 -6.45
C LEU A 86 0.26 -22.58 -5.82
N ALA A 87 -0.49 -21.56 -5.40
CA ALA A 87 0.10 -20.38 -4.79
C ALA A 87 0.50 -20.62 -3.32
N TYR A 88 -0.33 -21.33 -2.56
CA TYR A 88 -0.19 -21.37 -1.10
C TYR A 88 0.42 -22.66 -0.56
N CYS A 89 0.31 -23.77 -1.31
CA CYS A 89 0.85 -25.07 -0.88
C CYS A 89 2.11 -25.46 -1.65
N GLU A 90 2.22 -25.07 -2.93
CA GLU A 90 3.26 -25.51 -3.86
C GLU A 90 4.37 -24.46 -4.08
N GLY A 91 4.51 -23.51 -3.17
CA GLY A 91 5.59 -22.53 -3.17
C GLY A 91 5.42 -21.33 -4.12
N GLY A 92 4.24 -21.13 -4.69
CA GLY A 92 3.99 -20.03 -5.64
C GLY A 92 4.14 -18.63 -5.04
N PHE A 93 3.83 -18.46 -3.74
CA PHE A 93 4.03 -17.21 -3.00
C PHE A 93 5.03 -17.39 -1.86
N LEU A 94 6.21 -16.79 -2.02
CA LEU A 94 7.29 -16.72 -1.01
C LEU A 94 7.51 -18.03 -0.24
N GLY A 95 7.56 -19.14 -0.99
CA GLY A 95 7.75 -20.45 -0.39
C GLY A 95 6.55 -20.94 0.40
N GLY A 96 5.33 -20.52 0.04
CA GLY A 96 4.10 -21.00 0.64
C GLY A 96 3.99 -22.51 0.55
N HIS A 97 4.16 -23.19 1.68
CA HIS A 97 4.05 -24.64 1.84
C HIS A 97 3.05 -24.97 2.94
N LEU A 98 1.88 -24.33 2.84
CA LEU A 98 0.79 -24.56 3.79
C LEU A 98 0.08 -25.89 3.49
N GLY A 99 -0.46 -26.52 4.52
CA GLY A 99 -1.44 -27.57 4.35
C GLY A 99 -2.70 -27.04 3.68
N ILE A 100 -3.36 -27.88 2.86
CA ILE A 100 -4.53 -27.46 2.05
C ILE A 100 -5.68 -26.86 2.87
N HIS A 101 -5.78 -27.23 4.15
CA HIS A 101 -6.80 -26.75 5.09
C HIS A 101 -6.34 -25.58 5.98
N ASP A 102 -5.05 -25.23 5.91
CA ASP A 102 -4.48 -24.15 6.72
C ASP A 102 -4.95 -22.79 6.21
N LYS A 103 -5.00 -21.80 7.12
CA LYS A 103 -5.27 -20.42 6.77
C LYS A 103 -4.05 -19.78 6.10
N ILE A 104 -4.28 -18.91 5.12
CA ILE A 104 -3.18 -18.24 4.39
C ILE A 104 -2.54 -17.07 5.17
N LYS A 105 -3.05 -16.72 6.34
CA LYS A 105 -2.57 -15.60 7.16
C LYS A 105 -1.06 -15.50 7.32
N PRO A 106 -0.29 -16.60 7.53
CA PRO A 106 1.17 -16.51 7.63
C PRO A 106 1.86 -15.99 6.38
N LEU A 107 1.30 -16.23 5.19
CA LEU A 107 1.86 -15.78 3.91
C LEU A 107 1.61 -14.29 3.65
N LEU A 108 0.62 -13.70 4.31
CA LEU A 108 0.27 -12.30 4.12
C LEU A 108 1.29 -11.32 4.73
N LYS A 109 2.25 -11.80 5.53
CA LYS A 109 3.33 -10.97 6.09
C LYS A 109 4.18 -10.28 5.02
N SER A 110 4.32 -10.90 3.85
CA SER A 110 5.08 -10.40 2.72
C SER A 110 4.20 -9.73 1.65
N ALA A 111 2.88 -9.75 1.83
CA ALA A 111 1.96 -9.07 0.94
C ALA A 111 1.99 -7.55 1.17
N THR A 112 1.79 -6.80 0.10
CA THR A 112 1.73 -5.34 0.16
C THR A 112 0.31 -4.85 -0.04
N ALA A 113 -0.06 -3.76 0.63
CA ALA A 113 -1.25 -2.97 0.35
C ALA A 113 -0.82 -1.60 -0.17
N SER A 114 -1.42 -1.14 -1.25
CA SER A 114 -0.97 0.08 -1.92
C SER A 114 -1.94 1.24 -1.73
N PHE A 115 -1.39 2.39 -1.41
CA PHE A 115 -2.08 3.67 -1.50
C PHE A 115 -1.86 4.23 -2.91
N GLY A 116 -2.90 4.24 -3.73
CA GLY A 116 -2.84 4.83 -5.06
C GLY A 116 -3.02 6.35 -5.00
N ILE A 117 -2.43 7.04 -5.95
CA ILE A 117 -2.54 8.48 -6.09
C ILE A 117 -2.98 8.79 -7.51
N THR A 118 -4.03 9.60 -7.64
CA THR A 118 -4.61 9.94 -8.94
C THR A 118 -4.73 11.45 -9.07
N ALA A 119 -4.40 11.95 -10.26
CA ALA A 119 -4.62 13.33 -10.68
C ALA A 119 -3.82 14.37 -9.86
N LEU A 120 -2.53 14.09 -9.67
CA LEU A 120 -1.63 14.99 -8.94
C LEU A 120 -1.39 16.31 -9.69
N ASN A 121 -1.31 16.27 -11.03
CA ASN A 121 -1.18 17.47 -11.85
C ASN A 121 -2.43 18.36 -11.77
N GLU A 122 -3.61 17.76 -11.80
CA GLU A 122 -4.87 18.47 -11.66
C GLU A 122 -5.03 19.08 -10.26
N LEU A 123 -4.50 18.42 -9.24
CA LEU A 123 -4.45 19.01 -7.90
C LEU A 123 -3.59 20.28 -7.88
N GLU A 124 -2.39 20.25 -8.48
CA GLU A 124 -1.51 21.42 -8.56
C GLU A 124 -2.19 22.57 -9.29
N GLN A 125 -2.84 22.28 -10.42
CA GLN A 125 -3.59 23.28 -11.19
C GLN A 125 -4.74 23.90 -10.40
N LEU A 126 -5.42 23.15 -9.56
CA LEU A 126 -6.50 23.66 -8.72
C LEU A 126 -5.98 24.51 -7.56
N ALA A 127 -4.87 24.11 -6.96
CA ALA A 127 -4.28 24.79 -5.80
C ALA A 127 -3.55 26.07 -6.19
N ASP A 128 -2.62 25.98 -7.15
CA ASP A 128 -1.68 27.04 -7.49
C ASP A 128 -1.84 27.59 -8.92
N LYS A 129 -2.82 27.10 -9.68
CA LYS A 129 -3.09 27.46 -11.08
C LYS A 129 -1.93 27.23 -12.04
N LYS A 130 -1.02 26.33 -11.67
CA LYS A 130 0.15 25.92 -12.45
C LYS A 130 0.13 24.43 -12.67
N SER A 131 0.78 23.96 -13.73
CA SER A 131 1.00 22.52 -13.95
C SER A 131 2.22 22.03 -13.17
N LEU A 132 2.35 20.72 -12.98
CA LEU A 132 3.55 20.12 -12.38
C LEU A 132 4.85 20.45 -13.14
N ALA A 133 4.75 20.74 -14.45
CA ALA A 133 5.90 21.12 -15.26
C ALA A 133 6.36 22.57 -15.00
N GLU A 134 5.46 23.43 -14.53
CA GLU A 134 5.74 24.83 -14.22
C GLU A 134 6.15 25.02 -12.76
N ASP A 135 5.44 24.35 -11.86
CA ASP A 135 5.69 24.40 -10.42
C ASP A 135 5.01 23.20 -9.77
N GLY A 136 5.75 22.35 -9.11
CA GLY A 136 5.23 21.17 -8.42
C GLY A 136 5.36 21.27 -6.90
N SER A 137 5.51 22.46 -6.36
CA SER A 137 5.81 22.66 -4.94
C SER A 137 4.72 22.19 -3.99
N PHE A 138 3.45 22.40 -4.34
CA PHE A 138 2.33 21.93 -3.55
C PHE A 138 2.19 20.40 -3.67
N ALA A 139 2.29 19.85 -4.89
CA ALA A 139 2.26 18.42 -5.13
C ALA A 139 3.36 17.69 -4.35
N LEU A 140 4.58 18.27 -4.30
CA LEU A 140 5.68 17.70 -3.53
C LEU A 140 5.35 17.64 -2.03
N LYS A 141 4.82 18.71 -1.45
CA LYS A 141 4.36 18.73 -0.05
C LYS A 141 3.31 17.65 0.23
N VAL A 142 2.37 17.47 -0.70
CA VAL A 142 1.33 16.43 -0.59
C VAL A 142 1.95 15.04 -0.60
N MET A 143 2.90 14.78 -1.50
CA MET A 143 3.61 13.50 -1.58
C MET A 143 4.45 13.21 -0.32
N GLU A 144 5.15 14.21 0.19
CA GLU A 144 5.91 14.10 1.44
C GLU A 144 4.99 13.79 2.63
N TYR A 145 3.84 14.47 2.71
CA TYR A 145 2.84 14.20 3.73
C TYR A 145 2.31 12.76 3.66
N ILE A 146 1.92 12.30 2.46
CA ILE A 146 1.44 10.92 2.25
C ILE A 146 2.51 9.91 2.65
N ASN A 147 3.77 10.10 2.21
CA ASN A 147 4.88 9.22 2.55
C ASN A 147 5.13 9.16 4.06
N LYS A 148 5.07 10.30 4.74
CA LYS A 148 5.19 10.35 6.20
C LYS A 148 4.09 9.52 6.86
N ARG A 149 2.82 9.75 6.49
CA ARG A 149 1.67 9.04 7.07
C ARG A 149 1.73 7.53 6.82
N VAL A 150 2.04 7.12 5.58
CA VAL A 150 2.20 5.69 5.25
C VAL A 150 3.35 5.05 6.04
N SER A 151 4.45 5.78 6.26
CA SER A 151 5.56 5.30 7.10
C SER A 151 5.17 5.14 8.57
N GLU A 152 4.32 6.02 9.09
CA GLU A 152 3.75 5.89 10.43
C GLU A 152 2.84 4.66 10.53
N PHE A 153 1.96 4.45 9.56
CA PHE A 153 1.09 3.26 9.50
C PHE A 153 1.90 1.96 9.48
N LYS A 154 3.00 1.91 8.69
CA LYS A 154 3.91 0.75 8.70
C LYS A 154 4.48 0.44 10.07
N LYS A 155 4.87 1.47 10.83
CA LYS A 155 5.41 1.30 12.18
C LYS A 155 4.35 0.80 13.16
N GLU A 156 3.14 1.31 13.05
CA GLU A 156 2.03 0.95 13.94
C GLU A 156 1.47 -0.44 13.66
N ASP A 157 1.28 -0.77 12.38
CA ASP A 157 0.60 -2.00 11.96
C ASP A 157 1.58 -3.13 11.61
N GLY A 158 2.85 -2.83 11.42
CA GLY A 158 3.94 -3.80 11.20
C GLY A 158 3.99 -4.45 9.81
N HIS A 159 3.01 -4.20 8.94
CA HIS A 159 2.90 -4.88 7.64
C HIS A 159 2.09 -4.12 6.57
N LEU A 160 1.74 -2.87 6.77
CA LEU A 160 1.10 -2.04 5.75
C LEU A 160 2.10 -1.23 4.94
#